data_ac4b3d9baeb29e83a47d09410523a934
#
_entry.id   ac4b3d9baeb29e83a47d09410523a934
#
_cell.length_a   1.000
_cell.length_b   1.000
_cell.length_c   1.000
_cell.angle_alpha   90.00
_cell.angle_beta   90.00
_cell.angle_gamma   90.00
#
_symmetry.space_group_name_H-M   'P 1'
#
loop_
_entity.id
_entity.type
_entity.pdbx_description
1 polymer ?
#
loop_
_entity_poly.entity_id
_entity_poly.type
_entity_poly.pdbx_seq_one_letter_code
_entity_poly.pdbx_strand_id
1 'polypeptide(L)'
;MTALALLVAWASVHSNKTVGTRKPYIFLLDEPEICLHPRGQARLLDALLTISKFYQVIVTTHSPIFLHSPAVRTANLLLCQRDNSTASNVVVSQARFRSLFLHGPTWGEICWHAYNMPTVEFHDELYSYLQDRSSSATVEAADKLLRLSFDEMNEHHTPCIWSRKDNKGKNRRDKLTLSSCIRNSIHHPDNKCMGEGFVEKNLEESINIMLRVIKHLRAKEEAQLAE
;
A
#
# COMPACT_ATOMS: atom_id res chain seq x y z
N MET A 1 -2.72 22.23 24.99
CA MET A 1 -2.28 20.94 25.58
C MET A 1 -3.40 19.94 25.35
N THR A 2 -3.12 18.84 24.73
CA THR A 2 -4.12 17.85 24.36
C THR A 2 -4.50 16.98 25.56
N ALA A 3 -5.72 16.44 25.58
CA ALA A 3 -6.19 15.49 26.60
C ALA A 3 -5.22 14.31 26.80
N LEU A 4 -4.52 13.91 25.73
CA LEU A 4 -3.48 12.88 25.78
C LEU A 4 -2.29 13.25 26.69
N ALA A 5 -1.82 14.50 26.64
CA ALA A 5 -0.72 14.96 27.52
C ALA A 5 -1.14 14.91 28.99
N LEU A 6 -2.40 15.21 29.29
CA LEU A 6 -2.96 15.10 30.63
C LEU A 6 -3.10 13.65 31.10
N LEU A 7 -3.55 12.75 30.22
CA LEU A 7 -3.63 11.31 30.49
C LEU A 7 -2.26 10.69 30.75
N VAL A 8 -1.25 11.06 29.96
CA VAL A 8 0.13 10.60 30.13
C VAL A 8 0.72 11.11 31.44
N ALA A 9 0.52 12.40 31.74
CA ALA A 9 0.95 13.00 33.01
C ALA A 9 0.26 12.34 34.21
N TRP A 10 -1.04 12.11 34.11
CA TRP A 10 -1.82 11.42 35.15
C TRP A 10 -1.34 9.98 35.36
N ALA A 11 -1.14 9.21 34.30
CA ALA A 11 -0.63 7.84 34.35
C ALA A 11 0.78 7.79 34.96
N SER A 12 1.64 8.74 34.60
CA SER A 12 3.02 8.85 35.14
C SER A 12 3.03 9.15 36.64
N VAL A 13 2.17 10.05 37.11
CA VAL A 13 2.05 10.41 38.52
C VAL A 13 1.50 9.26 39.36
N HIS A 14 0.53 8.49 38.83
CA HIS A 14 -0.07 7.38 39.54
C HIS A 14 0.73 6.09 39.49
N SER A 15 1.59 5.91 38.48
CA SER A 15 2.52 4.77 38.42
C SER A 15 3.64 4.82 39.46
N ASN A 16 4.01 6.02 39.92
CA ASN A 16 5.12 6.21 40.88
C ASN A 16 4.73 6.05 42.33
N LYS A 17 3.44 5.82 42.68
CA LYS A 17 2.96 5.78 44.06
C LYS A 17 2.98 4.40 44.74
N THR A 18 3.34 3.35 44.04
CA THR A 18 3.43 2.00 44.64
C THR A 18 4.67 1.28 44.14
N VAL A 19 5.72 1.29 44.93
CA VAL A 19 6.85 0.39 44.82
C VAL A 19 6.33 -1.04 45.01
N GLY A 20 6.20 -1.78 43.92
CA GLY A 20 5.92 -3.22 43.99
C GLY A 20 4.83 -3.80 43.07
N THR A 21 3.82 -3.03 42.66
CA THR A 21 2.78 -3.55 41.75
C THR A 21 2.36 -2.47 40.75
N ARG A 22 2.94 -2.50 39.55
CA ARG A 22 2.41 -1.72 38.42
C ARG A 22 1.01 -2.27 38.11
N LYS A 23 -0.05 -1.49 38.35
CA LYS A 23 -1.36 -1.85 37.83
C LYS A 23 -1.29 -1.75 36.29
N PRO A 24 -1.65 -2.81 35.56
CA PRO A 24 -1.67 -2.76 34.11
C PRO A 24 -2.79 -1.81 33.66
N TYR A 25 -2.43 -0.65 33.14
CA TYR A 25 -3.39 0.24 32.46
C TYR A 25 -3.45 -0.14 30.99
N ILE A 26 -4.66 -0.09 30.44
CA ILE A 26 -4.92 -0.24 29.01
C ILE A 26 -5.48 1.10 28.53
N PHE A 27 -4.84 1.67 27.51
CA PHE A 27 -5.29 2.88 26.84
C PHE A 27 -6.08 2.47 25.60
N LEU A 28 -7.36 2.87 25.55
CA LEU A 28 -8.21 2.72 24.38
C LEU A 28 -8.43 4.12 23.82
N LEU A 29 -7.96 4.37 22.63
CA LEU A 29 -7.99 5.68 21.96
C LEU A 29 -8.69 5.52 20.61
N ASP A 30 -9.78 6.26 20.46
CA ASP A 30 -10.56 6.26 19.23
C ASP A 30 -10.19 7.50 18.41
N GLU A 31 -9.60 7.29 17.24
CA GLU A 31 -9.16 8.31 16.30
C GLU A 31 -8.47 9.54 16.96
N PRO A 32 -7.43 9.34 17.78
CA PRO A 32 -6.84 10.43 18.58
C PRO A 32 -6.15 11.49 17.72
N GLU A 33 -5.94 11.23 16.45
CA GLU A 33 -5.33 12.13 15.47
C GLU A 33 -6.32 13.09 14.82
N ILE A 34 -7.64 12.93 15.04
CA ILE A 34 -8.65 13.83 14.45
C ILE A 34 -8.30 15.28 14.78
N CYS A 35 -8.41 16.14 13.78
CA CYS A 35 -8.11 17.57 13.86
C CYS A 35 -6.61 17.92 14.08
N LEU A 36 -5.70 16.96 14.07
CA LEU A 36 -4.28 17.24 14.14
C LEU A 36 -3.70 17.48 12.74
N HIS A 37 -2.82 18.49 12.65
CA HIS A 37 -1.99 18.69 11.46
C HIS A 37 -1.10 17.45 11.23
N PRO A 38 -0.78 17.04 9.98
CA PRO A 38 0.04 15.86 9.67
C PRO A 38 1.30 15.69 10.52
N ARG A 39 2.04 16.77 10.74
CA ARG A 39 3.21 16.74 11.65
C ARG A 39 2.85 16.48 13.12
N GLY A 40 1.64 16.86 13.52
CA GLY A 40 1.13 16.58 14.85
C GLY A 40 0.76 15.11 15.01
N GLN A 41 0.22 14.51 13.95
CA GLN A 41 -0.11 13.08 13.92
C GLN A 41 1.14 12.21 14.08
N ALA A 42 2.22 12.52 13.37
CA ALA A 42 3.48 11.79 13.52
C ALA A 42 4.02 11.87 14.97
N ARG A 43 4.01 13.06 15.58
CA ARG A 43 4.43 13.23 16.99
C ARG A 43 3.52 12.50 17.98
N LEU A 44 2.22 12.44 17.70
CA LEU A 44 1.27 11.68 18.50
C LEU A 44 1.62 10.19 18.47
N LEU A 45 1.90 9.65 17.29
CA LEU A 45 2.29 8.24 17.13
C LEU A 45 3.57 7.92 17.91
N ASP A 46 4.60 8.75 17.84
CA ASP A 46 5.84 8.58 18.60
C ASP A 46 5.59 8.57 20.12
N ALA A 47 4.69 9.43 20.58
CA ALA A 47 4.27 9.46 21.98
C ALA A 47 3.54 8.18 22.39
N LEU A 48 2.60 7.69 21.56
CA LEU A 48 1.86 6.46 21.80
C LEU A 48 2.78 5.23 21.85
N LEU A 49 3.76 5.17 20.96
CA LEU A 49 4.77 4.11 20.97
C LEU A 49 5.68 4.18 22.20
N THR A 50 5.96 5.36 22.69
CA THR A 50 6.70 5.51 23.93
C THR A 50 5.90 5.00 25.13
N ILE A 51 4.60 5.28 25.18
CA ILE A 51 3.68 4.80 26.21
C ILE A 51 3.52 3.28 26.12
N SER A 52 3.47 2.73 24.91
CA SER A 52 3.26 1.30 24.67
C SER A 52 4.39 0.41 25.21
N LYS A 53 5.56 0.98 25.51
CA LYS A 53 6.65 0.25 26.21
C LYS A 53 6.30 -0.12 27.66
N PHE A 54 5.33 0.55 28.23
CA PHE A 54 4.96 0.38 29.64
C PHE A 54 3.52 -0.07 29.84
N TYR A 55 2.65 0.21 28.87
CA TYR A 55 1.22 -0.01 28.94
C TYR A 55 0.69 -0.59 27.63
N GLN A 56 -0.40 -1.32 27.70
CA GLN A 56 -1.09 -1.72 26.47
C GLN A 56 -1.82 -0.49 25.90
N VAL A 57 -1.57 -0.21 24.62
CA VAL A 57 -2.22 0.89 23.88
C VAL A 57 -2.94 0.29 22.68
N ILE A 58 -4.23 0.56 22.59
CA ILE A 58 -5.08 0.17 21.45
C ILE A 58 -5.63 1.47 20.86
N VAL A 59 -5.42 1.64 19.55
CA VAL A 59 -5.79 2.85 18.82
C VAL A 59 -6.61 2.46 17.61
N THR A 60 -7.75 3.09 17.41
CA THR A 60 -8.40 3.10 16.09
C THR A 60 -7.91 4.31 15.29
N THR A 61 -7.77 4.16 14.00
CA THR A 61 -7.36 5.26 13.12
C THR A 61 -7.84 5.05 11.70
N HIS A 62 -8.21 6.13 11.03
CA HIS A 62 -8.38 6.23 9.59
C HIS A 62 -7.25 7.04 8.93
N SER A 63 -6.20 7.40 9.69
CA SER A 63 -5.10 8.19 9.16
C SER A 63 -4.07 7.32 8.43
N PRO A 64 -3.90 7.49 7.12
CA PRO A 64 -2.82 6.82 6.39
C PRO A 64 -1.43 7.28 6.88
N ILE A 65 -1.33 8.47 7.49
CA ILE A 65 -0.06 9.00 8.04
C ILE A 65 0.41 8.14 9.22
N PHE A 66 -0.52 7.65 10.06
CA PHE A 66 -0.19 6.71 11.12
C PHE A 66 0.40 5.43 10.55
N LEU A 67 -0.21 4.88 9.50
CA LEU A 67 0.20 3.61 8.91
C LEU A 67 1.52 3.72 8.12
N HIS A 68 1.81 4.89 7.54
CA HIS A 68 3.04 5.13 6.79
C HIS A 68 4.28 5.30 7.68
N SER A 69 4.11 5.49 8.98
CA SER A 69 5.25 5.62 9.89
C SER A 69 6.02 4.30 10.00
N PRO A 70 7.36 4.32 9.89
CA PRO A 70 8.18 3.13 10.13
C PRO A 70 7.94 2.49 11.50
N ALA A 71 7.48 3.26 12.46
CA ALA A 71 7.19 2.83 13.81
C ALA A 71 6.00 1.85 13.89
N VAL A 72 5.08 1.90 12.94
CA VAL A 72 3.95 0.93 12.84
C VAL A 72 4.43 -0.50 12.59
N ARG A 73 5.64 -0.69 12.04
CA ARG A 73 6.22 -2.03 11.85
C ARG A 73 6.40 -2.81 13.15
N THR A 74 6.47 -2.13 14.28
CA THR A 74 6.58 -2.73 15.61
C THR A 74 5.22 -2.93 16.29
N ALA A 75 4.15 -2.42 15.70
CA ALA A 75 2.79 -2.54 16.21
C ALA A 75 2.05 -3.73 15.57
N ASN A 76 1.07 -4.27 16.29
CA ASN A 76 0.11 -5.20 15.73
C ASN A 76 -0.98 -4.41 15.01
N LEU A 77 -1.02 -4.50 13.70
CA LEU A 77 -2.04 -3.83 12.89
C LEU A 77 -3.21 -4.78 12.64
N LEU A 78 -4.40 -4.32 12.97
CA LEU A 78 -5.66 -5.03 12.73
C LEU A 78 -6.49 -4.24 11.71
N LEU A 79 -6.94 -4.91 10.66
CA LEU A 79 -7.88 -4.36 9.70
C LEU A 79 -9.30 -4.77 10.06
N CYS A 80 -10.17 -3.78 10.22
CA CYS A 80 -11.60 -3.97 10.46
C CYS A 80 -12.35 -3.69 9.15
N GLN A 81 -12.89 -4.71 8.53
CA GLN A 81 -13.61 -4.60 7.26
C GLN A 81 -15.04 -5.11 7.43
N ARG A 82 -16.00 -4.52 6.70
CA ARG A 82 -17.36 -5.07 6.62
C ARG A 82 -17.33 -6.33 5.78
N ASP A 83 -17.97 -7.37 6.30
CA ASP A 83 -18.28 -8.54 5.50
C ASP A 83 -19.50 -8.22 4.62
N ASN A 84 -19.27 -8.08 3.32
CA ASN A 84 -20.34 -7.80 2.34
C ASN A 84 -21.30 -8.98 2.17
N SER A 85 -20.98 -10.16 2.71
CA SER A 85 -21.84 -11.35 2.65
C SER A 85 -22.93 -11.38 3.74
N THR A 86 -22.76 -10.58 4.80
CA THR A 86 -23.69 -10.52 5.94
C THR A 86 -23.91 -9.08 6.41
N ALA A 87 -25.14 -8.66 6.55
CA ALA A 87 -25.54 -7.27 6.81
C ALA A 87 -25.01 -6.64 8.11
N SER A 88 -24.32 -7.38 8.97
CA SER A 88 -23.92 -6.90 10.31
C SER A 88 -22.54 -7.38 10.80
N ASN A 89 -21.78 -8.13 10.01
CA ASN A 89 -20.52 -8.67 10.49
C ASN A 89 -19.33 -7.79 10.10
N VAL A 90 -18.52 -7.45 11.08
CA VAL A 90 -17.19 -6.87 10.89
C VAL A 90 -16.18 -8.01 11.00
N VAL A 91 -15.37 -8.19 9.98
CA VAL A 91 -14.23 -9.09 10.00
C VAL A 91 -13.01 -8.33 10.47
N VAL A 92 -12.39 -8.81 11.54
CA VAL A 92 -11.12 -8.30 12.03
C VAL A 92 -10.03 -9.26 11.57
N SER A 93 -9.12 -8.78 10.75
CA SER A 93 -7.97 -9.53 10.28
C SER A 93 -6.66 -8.88 10.73
N GLN A 94 -5.68 -9.70 11.10
CA GLN A 94 -4.35 -9.17 11.33
C GLN A 94 -3.76 -8.78 9.98
N ALA A 95 -3.48 -7.50 9.80
CA ALA A 95 -2.77 -7.03 8.62
C ALA A 95 -1.32 -7.52 8.70
N ARG A 96 -1.07 -8.66 8.11
CA ARG A 96 0.29 -9.07 7.78
C ARG A 96 0.67 -8.32 6.50
N PHE A 97 1.08 -7.06 6.62
CA PHE A 97 1.77 -6.40 5.51
C PHE A 97 3.08 -7.14 5.26
N ARG A 98 3.00 -8.25 4.54
CA ARG A 98 4.17 -8.72 3.80
C ARG A 98 4.34 -7.75 2.64
N SER A 99 4.99 -6.62 2.93
CA SER A 99 5.32 -5.68 1.88
C SER A 99 6.01 -6.41 0.73
N LEU A 100 5.62 -6.07 -0.48
CA LEU A 100 6.31 -6.49 -1.69
C LEU A 100 7.72 -5.87 -1.75
N PHE A 101 7.91 -4.75 -1.07
CA PHE A 101 9.09 -3.92 -1.14
C PHE A 101 9.96 -4.04 0.13
N LEU A 102 11.27 -3.91 -0.05
CA LEU A 102 12.26 -4.07 1.02
C LEU A 102 12.02 -3.08 2.19
N HIS A 103 11.58 -1.88 1.86
CA HIS A 103 11.36 -0.79 2.82
C HIS A 103 9.87 -0.51 3.08
N GLY A 104 9.00 -1.45 2.71
CA GLY A 104 7.56 -1.32 2.91
C GLY A 104 7.11 -1.42 4.39
N PRO A 105 5.82 -1.22 4.67
CA PRO A 105 4.83 -0.92 3.66
C PRO A 105 5.01 0.49 3.08
N THR A 106 4.85 0.62 1.76
CA THR A 106 4.83 1.90 1.08
C THR A 106 3.47 2.59 1.27
N TRP A 107 3.39 3.87 0.90
CA TRP A 107 2.13 4.59 0.88
C TRP A 107 1.09 3.91 -0.04
N GLY A 108 1.53 3.49 -1.23
CA GLY A 108 0.68 2.80 -2.17
C GLY A 108 0.15 1.47 -1.64
N GLU A 109 1.01 0.65 -1.02
CA GLU A 109 0.59 -0.60 -0.37
C GLU A 109 -0.45 -0.37 0.73
N ILE A 110 -0.26 0.67 1.54
CA ILE A 110 -1.20 1.03 2.62
C ILE A 110 -2.55 1.42 2.03
N CYS A 111 -2.55 2.32 1.04
CA CYS A 111 -3.79 2.75 0.38
C CYS A 111 -4.54 1.57 -0.22
N TRP A 112 -3.85 0.65 -0.87
CA TRP A 112 -4.46 -0.54 -1.46
C TRP A 112 -4.98 -1.52 -0.43
N HIS A 113 -4.13 -1.94 0.51
CA HIS A 113 -4.48 -3.05 1.41
C HIS A 113 -5.36 -2.63 2.59
N ALA A 114 -5.20 -1.40 3.11
CA ALA A 114 -5.97 -0.93 4.25
C ALA A 114 -7.26 -0.21 3.85
N TYR A 115 -7.23 0.53 2.73
CA TYR A 115 -8.34 1.39 2.34
C TYR A 115 -9.04 0.94 1.05
N ASN A 116 -8.54 -0.11 0.39
CA ASN A 116 -9.03 -0.59 -0.91
C ASN A 116 -9.07 0.54 -1.94
N MET A 117 -8.05 1.39 -1.93
CA MET A 117 -7.96 2.57 -2.76
C MET A 117 -6.82 2.43 -3.76
N PRO A 118 -7.13 2.33 -5.07
CA PRO A 118 -6.11 2.29 -6.10
C PRO A 118 -5.42 3.64 -6.21
N THR A 119 -4.09 3.66 -6.19
CA THR A 119 -3.29 4.88 -6.34
C THR A 119 -2.31 4.74 -7.48
N VAL A 120 -1.99 5.89 -8.08
CA VAL A 120 -0.97 6.00 -9.13
C VAL A 120 0.39 5.57 -8.60
N GLU A 121 0.70 5.94 -7.36
CA GLU A 121 1.94 5.58 -6.69
C GLU A 121 2.09 4.06 -6.56
N PHE A 122 1.03 3.35 -6.14
CA PHE A 122 1.09 1.90 -6.02
C PHE A 122 1.23 1.21 -7.37
N HIS A 123 0.53 1.72 -8.38
CA HIS A 123 0.68 1.24 -9.75
C HIS A 123 2.14 1.36 -10.23
N ASP A 124 2.75 2.52 -10.00
CA ASP A 124 4.11 2.81 -10.44
C ASP A 124 5.15 1.95 -9.67
N GLU A 125 4.95 1.75 -8.39
CA GLU A 125 5.75 0.86 -7.55
C GLU A 125 5.70 -0.59 -8.05
N LEU A 126 4.51 -1.12 -8.36
CA LEU A 126 4.34 -2.48 -8.90
C LEU A 126 4.96 -2.62 -10.28
N TYR A 127 4.79 -1.60 -11.13
CA TYR A 127 5.36 -1.62 -12.46
C TYR A 127 6.90 -1.59 -12.41
N SER A 128 7.47 -0.76 -11.55
CA SER A 128 8.92 -0.71 -11.30
C SER A 128 9.45 -2.04 -10.80
N TYR A 129 8.73 -2.70 -9.89
CA TYR A 129 9.08 -4.04 -9.41
C TYR A 129 9.14 -5.08 -10.53
N LEU A 130 8.19 -5.05 -11.48
CA LEU A 130 8.18 -5.92 -12.65
C LEU A 130 9.28 -5.55 -13.66
N GLN A 131 9.55 -4.26 -13.80
CA GLN A 131 10.60 -3.74 -14.67
C GLN A 131 11.98 -4.21 -14.20
N ASP A 132 12.26 -4.19 -12.91
CA ASP A 132 13.51 -4.70 -12.34
C ASP A 132 13.72 -6.21 -12.54
N ARG A 133 12.62 -6.97 -12.69
CA ARG A 133 12.64 -8.42 -12.94
C ARG A 133 12.62 -8.78 -14.41
N SER A 134 12.46 -7.82 -15.28
CA SER A 134 12.50 -8.05 -16.72
C SER A 134 13.95 -8.15 -17.23
N SER A 135 14.13 -8.62 -18.45
CA SER A 135 15.47 -8.80 -19.08
C SER A 135 16.29 -7.52 -19.18
N SER A 136 15.63 -6.37 -19.13
CA SER A 136 16.24 -5.05 -19.10
C SER A 136 15.24 -4.09 -18.44
N ALA A 137 15.72 -3.08 -17.71
CA ALA A 137 14.86 -2.10 -17.01
C ALA A 137 14.17 -1.12 -17.98
N THR A 138 13.52 -1.65 -19.02
CA THR A 138 12.78 -0.87 -20.03
C THR A 138 11.29 -1.19 -20.00
N VAL A 139 10.47 -0.27 -20.50
CA VAL A 139 9.02 -0.49 -20.61
C VAL A 139 8.70 -1.65 -21.55
N GLU A 140 9.44 -1.76 -22.65
CA GLU A 140 9.26 -2.83 -23.62
C GLU A 140 9.55 -4.22 -23.03
N ALA A 141 10.58 -4.33 -22.18
CA ALA A 141 10.91 -5.57 -21.52
C ALA A 141 9.89 -5.94 -20.43
N ALA A 142 9.42 -4.96 -19.67
CA ALA A 142 8.35 -5.18 -18.67
C ALA A 142 7.02 -5.57 -19.36
N ASP A 143 6.66 -4.92 -20.45
CA ASP A 143 5.46 -5.28 -21.22
C ASP A 143 5.54 -6.71 -21.79
N LYS A 144 6.73 -7.11 -22.25
CA LYS A 144 6.98 -8.49 -22.69
C LYS A 144 6.86 -9.49 -21.54
N LEU A 145 7.42 -9.17 -20.37
CA LEU A 145 7.29 -10.01 -19.17
C LEU A 145 5.81 -10.20 -18.77
N LEU A 146 5.04 -9.12 -18.77
CA LEU A 146 3.59 -9.18 -18.49
C LEU A 146 2.87 -10.11 -19.47
N ARG A 147 3.12 -9.99 -20.78
CA ARG A 147 2.50 -10.85 -21.81
C ARG A 147 2.85 -12.31 -21.62
N LEU A 148 4.14 -12.62 -21.42
CA LEU A 148 4.59 -13.99 -21.17
C LEU A 148 3.94 -14.58 -19.92
N SER A 149 3.79 -13.79 -18.87
CA SER A 149 3.11 -14.22 -17.64
C SER A 149 1.63 -14.48 -17.88
N PHE A 150 0.95 -13.71 -18.72
CA PHE A 150 -0.45 -13.99 -19.10
C PHE A 150 -0.58 -15.31 -19.85
N ASP A 151 0.31 -15.55 -20.82
CA ASP A 151 0.34 -16.80 -21.58
C ASP A 151 0.55 -18.00 -20.64
N GLU A 152 1.50 -17.91 -19.70
CA GLU A 152 1.77 -18.96 -18.70
C GLU A 152 0.60 -19.20 -17.74
N MET A 153 -0.12 -18.13 -17.35
CA MET A 153 -1.30 -18.21 -16.47
C MET A 153 -2.59 -18.59 -17.24
N ASN A 154 -2.50 -18.72 -18.56
CA ASN A 154 -3.64 -18.92 -19.46
C ASN A 154 -4.73 -17.82 -19.28
N GLU A 155 -4.28 -16.58 -19.03
CA GLU A 155 -5.14 -15.41 -18.89
C GLU A 155 -5.19 -14.62 -20.21
N HIS A 156 -6.40 -14.24 -20.61
CA HIS A 156 -6.59 -13.39 -21.79
C HIS A 156 -6.41 -11.91 -21.39
N HIS A 157 -5.69 -11.14 -22.21
CA HIS A 157 -5.58 -9.70 -22.04
C HIS A 157 -5.98 -8.95 -23.32
N THR A 158 -6.65 -7.82 -23.14
CA THR A 158 -6.98 -6.93 -24.25
C THR A 158 -5.85 -5.92 -24.43
N PRO A 159 -5.19 -5.88 -25.60
CA PRO A 159 -4.13 -4.91 -25.84
C PRO A 159 -4.67 -3.47 -25.83
N CYS A 160 -3.94 -2.59 -25.18
CA CYS A 160 -4.15 -1.15 -25.23
C CYS A 160 -3.29 -0.52 -26.33
N ILE A 161 -3.78 0.49 -27.01
CA ILE A 161 -3.04 1.19 -28.06
C ILE A 161 -2.40 2.44 -27.49
N TRP A 162 -1.07 2.45 -27.46
CA TRP A 162 -0.29 3.63 -27.11
C TRP A 162 0.19 4.35 -28.36
N SER A 163 -0.18 5.62 -28.49
CA SER A 163 0.23 6.47 -29.63
C SER A 163 1.32 7.44 -29.19
N ARG A 164 2.43 7.49 -29.89
CA ARG A 164 3.54 8.43 -29.64
C ARG A 164 4.12 8.95 -30.94
N LYS A 165 4.82 10.10 -30.88
CA LYS A 165 5.65 10.54 -31.99
C LYS A 165 7.03 9.90 -31.86
N ASP A 166 7.57 9.38 -32.97
CA ASP A 166 8.96 8.92 -33.02
C ASP A 166 9.95 10.11 -33.12
N ASN A 167 11.22 9.83 -33.09
CA ASN A 167 12.29 10.83 -33.19
C ASN A 167 12.28 11.63 -34.51
N LYS A 168 11.49 11.18 -35.52
CA LYS A 168 11.26 11.85 -36.78
C LYS A 168 9.93 12.58 -36.86
N GLY A 169 9.20 12.67 -35.72
CA GLY A 169 7.90 13.31 -35.64
C GLY A 169 6.73 12.51 -36.24
N LYS A 170 6.95 11.27 -36.69
CA LYS A 170 5.91 10.41 -37.24
C LYS A 170 5.13 9.71 -36.12
N ASN A 171 3.81 9.67 -36.27
CA ASN A 171 2.96 8.95 -35.33
C ASN A 171 3.22 7.44 -35.37
N ARG A 172 3.59 6.88 -34.24
CA ARG A 172 3.74 5.44 -34.01
C ARG A 172 2.63 4.98 -33.06
N ARG A 173 2.08 3.82 -33.34
CA ARG A 173 1.09 3.14 -32.49
C ARG A 173 1.67 1.80 -32.05
N ASP A 174 1.81 1.65 -30.75
CA ASP A 174 2.30 0.42 -30.13
C ASP A 174 1.12 -0.28 -29.43
N LYS A 175 1.01 -1.58 -29.58
CA LYS A 175 0.07 -2.41 -28.80
C LYS A 175 0.78 -2.81 -27.52
N LEU A 176 0.27 -2.36 -26.39
CA LEU A 176 0.84 -2.61 -25.05
C LEU A 176 -0.21 -3.30 -24.16
N THR A 177 0.22 -3.82 -23.03
CA THR A 177 -0.68 -4.23 -21.94
C THR A 177 -1.34 -3.02 -21.31
N LEU A 178 -2.45 -3.21 -20.59
CA LEU A 178 -3.12 -2.14 -19.86
C LEU A 178 -2.15 -1.47 -18.87
N SER A 179 -1.36 -2.26 -18.14
CA SER A 179 -0.40 -1.75 -17.15
C SER A 179 0.68 -0.87 -17.78
N SER A 180 1.21 -1.27 -18.94
CA SER A 180 2.19 -0.46 -19.67
C SER A 180 1.60 0.84 -20.24
N CYS A 181 0.35 0.81 -20.68
CA CYS A 181 -0.37 2.01 -21.12
C CYS A 181 -0.60 3.00 -19.97
N ILE A 182 -1.07 2.52 -18.82
CA ILE A 182 -1.30 3.37 -17.64
C ILE A 182 0.02 3.97 -17.16
N ARG A 183 1.07 3.15 -17.02
CA ARG A 183 2.42 3.64 -16.68
C ARG A 183 2.87 4.75 -17.63
N ASN A 184 2.70 4.56 -18.92
CA ASN A 184 3.07 5.58 -19.91
C ASN A 184 2.21 6.84 -19.78
N SER A 185 0.93 6.72 -19.46
CA SER A 185 0.04 7.86 -19.22
C SER A 185 0.45 8.66 -17.99
N ILE A 186 0.90 7.99 -16.93
CA ILE A 186 1.43 8.62 -15.71
C ILE A 186 2.69 9.44 -16.03
N HIS A 187 3.63 8.86 -16.76
CA HIS A 187 4.91 9.50 -17.07
C HIS A 187 4.86 10.48 -18.27
N HIS A 188 3.82 10.42 -19.06
CA HIS A 188 3.60 11.31 -20.22
C HIS A 188 2.19 11.90 -20.19
N PRO A 189 1.88 12.77 -19.20
CA PRO A 189 0.52 13.27 -18.97
C PRO A 189 -0.04 14.08 -20.14
N ASP A 190 0.82 14.66 -20.98
CA ASP A 190 0.42 15.41 -22.17
C ASP A 190 0.03 14.51 -23.35
N ASN A 191 0.28 13.20 -23.25
CA ASN A 191 -0.03 12.25 -24.31
C ASN A 191 -1.41 11.60 -24.08
N LYS A 192 -2.41 12.12 -24.74
CA LYS A 192 -3.81 11.66 -24.64
C LYS A 192 -4.09 10.35 -25.40
N CYS A 193 -3.22 9.37 -25.34
CA CYS A 193 -3.41 8.10 -26.07
C CYS A 193 -4.58 7.27 -25.53
N MET A 194 -4.94 7.43 -24.27
CA MET A 194 -6.09 6.80 -23.63
C MET A 194 -7.32 7.75 -23.57
N GLY A 195 -7.41 8.74 -24.47
CA GLY A 195 -8.46 9.73 -24.48
C GLY A 195 -8.30 10.77 -23.38
N GLU A 196 -9.24 10.87 -22.46
CA GLU A 196 -9.17 11.79 -21.33
C GLU A 196 -8.28 11.28 -20.17
N GLY A 197 -7.50 10.24 -20.40
CA GLY A 197 -6.69 9.56 -19.41
C GLY A 197 -7.29 8.22 -18.97
N PHE A 198 -6.72 7.62 -17.94
CA PHE A 198 -7.26 6.39 -17.35
C PHE A 198 -8.24 6.72 -16.22
N VAL A 199 -9.30 5.93 -16.12
CA VAL A 199 -10.26 6.02 -15.02
C VAL A 199 -9.82 5.11 -13.86
N GLU A 200 -10.34 5.36 -12.66
CA GLU A 200 -10.03 4.59 -11.45
C GLU A 200 -10.19 3.08 -11.64
N LYS A 201 -11.25 2.66 -12.34
CA LYS A 201 -11.48 1.24 -12.67
C LYS A 201 -10.33 0.61 -13.44
N ASN A 202 -9.76 1.32 -14.41
CA ASN A 202 -8.62 0.82 -15.20
C ASN A 202 -7.36 0.72 -14.34
N LEU A 203 -7.17 1.65 -13.42
CA LEU A 203 -6.06 1.66 -12.48
C LEU A 203 -6.16 0.45 -11.52
N GLU A 204 -7.34 0.23 -10.94
CA GLU A 204 -7.62 -0.92 -10.08
C GLU A 204 -7.42 -2.26 -10.82
N GLU A 205 -7.94 -2.38 -12.03
CA GLU A 205 -7.75 -3.57 -12.87
C GLU A 205 -6.28 -3.83 -13.14
N SER A 206 -5.51 -2.80 -13.49
CA SER A 206 -4.08 -2.92 -13.75
C SER A 206 -3.29 -3.32 -12.50
N ILE A 207 -3.60 -2.74 -11.34
CA ILE A 207 -2.98 -3.13 -10.07
C ILE A 207 -3.24 -4.61 -9.77
N ASN A 208 -4.51 -5.04 -9.90
CA ASN A 208 -4.88 -6.44 -9.69
C ASN A 208 -4.15 -7.40 -10.65
N ILE A 209 -4.01 -7.03 -11.91
CA ILE A 209 -3.25 -7.79 -12.91
C ILE A 209 -1.79 -7.94 -12.45
N MET A 210 -1.12 -6.83 -12.14
CA MET A 210 0.29 -6.84 -11.74
C MET A 210 0.51 -7.64 -10.46
N LEU A 211 -0.39 -7.56 -9.48
CA LEU A 211 -0.30 -8.36 -8.25
C LEU A 211 -0.40 -9.86 -8.54
N ARG A 212 -1.26 -10.30 -9.47
CA ARG A 212 -1.34 -11.71 -9.88
C ARG A 212 -0.06 -12.16 -10.58
N VAL A 213 0.47 -11.36 -11.49
CA VAL A 213 1.74 -11.64 -12.17
C VAL A 213 2.90 -11.75 -11.17
N ILE A 214 3.00 -10.82 -10.22
CA ILE A 214 4.04 -10.85 -9.19
C ILE A 214 3.93 -12.11 -8.33
N LYS A 215 2.71 -12.50 -7.94
CA LYS A 215 2.48 -13.74 -7.19
C LYS A 215 2.91 -14.97 -7.98
N HIS A 216 2.61 -15.02 -9.28
CA HIS A 216 3.02 -16.10 -10.19
C HIS A 216 4.54 -16.19 -10.29
N LEU A 217 5.22 -15.06 -10.53
CA LEU A 217 6.68 -15.02 -10.64
C LEU A 217 7.36 -15.48 -9.35
N ARG A 218 6.87 -15.04 -8.19
CA ARG A 218 7.42 -15.47 -6.89
C ARG A 218 7.24 -16.96 -6.63
N ALA A 219 6.09 -17.51 -6.99
CA ALA A 219 5.86 -18.95 -6.86
C ALA A 219 6.84 -19.77 -7.74
N LYS A 220 7.18 -19.26 -8.92
CA LYS A 220 8.21 -19.88 -9.79
C LYS A 220 9.61 -19.79 -9.18
N GLU A 221 9.98 -18.62 -8.65
CA GLU A 221 11.26 -18.42 -7.96
C GLU A 221 11.41 -19.37 -6.76
N GLU A 222 10.34 -19.50 -5.93
CA GLU A 222 10.34 -20.40 -4.77
C GLU A 222 10.46 -21.88 -5.19
N ALA A 223 9.78 -22.29 -6.27
CA ALA A 223 9.87 -23.66 -6.79
C ALA A 223 11.29 -23.99 -7.31
N GLN A 224 11.94 -23.06 -8.00
CA GLN A 224 13.31 -23.24 -8.50
C GLN A 224 14.36 -23.29 -7.39
N LEU A 225 14.11 -22.67 -6.25
CA LEU A 225 15.02 -22.72 -5.09
C LEU A 225 14.85 -24.00 -4.24
N ALA A 226 13.76 -24.74 -4.46
CA ALA A 226 13.45 -25.98 -3.75
C ALA A 226 13.96 -27.24 -4.49
N GLU A 227 14.39 -27.11 -5.74
CA GLU A 227 15.05 -28.13 -6.56
C GLU A 227 16.58 -28.08 -6.38
#